data_0e64025bbd32e8731e3a40f455d78368
#
_entry.id   0e64025bbd32e8731e3a40f455d78368
#
_cell.length_a   1.000
_cell.length_b   1.000
_cell.length_c   1.000
_cell.angle_alpha   90.00
_cell.angle_beta   90.00
_cell.angle_gamma   90.00
#
_symmetry.space_group_name_H-M   'P 1'
#
loop_
_entity.id
_entity.type
_entity.pdbx_description
1 polymer ?
#
loop_
_entity_poly.entity_id
_entity_poly.type
_entity_poly.pdbx_seq_one_letter_code
_entity_poly.pdbx_strand_id
1 'polypeptide(L)'
;MLIDCRFQLHMGQFHIEPSFQSDASVIGLFGASGSGKTSILHAIAGLNTPRSGLIKIQDQTWFDSNQKINVSTQKRHVGLVFQDAQLFPHKTVKQNLLFGLKRLSQQERHFEADYIIELLKLEHLLQRMPNKLSGGEKQRVALGRALLYSPKLLLLDEPLSALDANHKAEIITFFQKVKEEIKIPMIYVSHDIQEIKQLTETMWIL
;
A
#
# COMPACT_ATOMS: atom_id res chain seq x y z
N MET A 1 -14.49 -12.30 6.74
CA MET A 1 -13.95 -11.88 5.41
C MET A 1 -13.08 -10.67 5.62
N LEU A 2 -11.80 -10.77 5.23
CA LEU A 2 -10.81 -9.68 5.44
C LEU A 2 -10.98 -8.52 4.46
N ILE A 3 -11.27 -8.82 3.20
CA ILE A 3 -11.40 -7.83 2.13
C ILE A 3 -12.61 -8.18 1.28
N ASP A 4 -13.53 -7.22 1.12
CA ASP A 4 -14.69 -7.30 0.22
C ASP A 4 -14.79 -5.99 -0.55
N CYS A 5 -14.43 -6.04 -1.82
CA CYS A 5 -14.40 -4.91 -2.74
C CYS A 5 -15.20 -5.22 -3.99
N ARG A 6 -16.39 -4.67 -4.09
CA ARG A 6 -17.31 -4.81 -5.22
C ARG A 6 -17.89 -3.44 -5.54
N PHE A 7 -17.30 -2.73 -6.47
CA PHE A 7 -17.70 -1.35 -6.74
C PHE A 7 -17.49 -0.96 -8.20
N GLN A 8 -18.11 0.15 -8.60
CA GLN A 8 -17.96 0.73 -9.92
C GLN A 8 -17.21 2.04 -9.85
N LEU A 9 -16.17 2.18 -10.67
CA LEU A 9 -15.44 3.42 -10.88
C LEU A 9 -15.64 3.93 -12.30
N HIS A 10 -15.96 5.21 -12.39
CA HIS A 10 -16.04 5.94 -13.66
C HIS A 10 -14.97 7.04 -13.67
N MET A 11 -14.09 7.02 -14.68
CA MET A 11 -13.06 8.02 -14.87
C MET A 11 -13.08 8.47 -16.33
N GLY A 12 -13.87 9.48 -16.62
CA GLY A 12 -14.15 9.89 -17.98
C GLY A 12 -14.85 8.76 -18.76
N GLN A 13 -14.19 8.28 -19.84
CA GLN A 13 -14.71 7.16 -20.63
C GLN A 13 -14.33 5.77 -20.09
N PHE A 14 -13.51 5.72 -19.05
CA PHE A 14 -13.02 4.47 -18.49
C PHE A 14 -13.92 3.97 -17.37
N HIS A 15 -14.36 2.72 -17.46
CA HIS A 15 -15.22 2.05 -16.49
C HIS A 15 -14.50 0.83 -15.93
N ILE A 16 -14.44 0.72 -14.62
CA ILE A 16 -13.83 -0.43 -13.92
C ILE A 16 -14.83 -0.94 -12.90
N GLU A 17 -15.04 -2.25 -12.86
CA GLU A 17 -15.94 -2.91 -11.94
C GLU A 17 -15.20 -4.04 -11.19
N PRO A 18 -14.28 -3.72 -10.28
CA PRO A 18 -13.62 -4.75 -9.48
C PRO A 18 -14.64 -5.46 -8.61
N SER A 19 -14.54 -6.79 -8.59
CA SER A 19 -15.37 -7.64 -7.74
C SER A 19 -14.50 -8.74 -7.15
N PHE A 20 -13.99 -8.54 -5.95
CA PHE A 20 -13.18 -9.52 -5.26
C PHE A 20 -13.47 -9.57 -3.76
N GLN A 21 -13.47 -10.79 -3.25
CA GLN A 21 -13.69 -11.12 -1.85
C GLN A 21 -12.64 -12.12 -1.40
N SER A 22 -12.01 -11.91 -0.26
CA SER A 22 -10.99 -12.83 0.23
C SER A 22 -10.84 -12.76 1.75
N ASP A 23 -10.50 -13.90 2.33
CA ASP A 23 -9.98 -14.02 3.69
C ASP A 23 -8.45 -14.10 3.71
N ALA A 24 -7.80 -14.10 2.54
CA ALA A 24 -6.36 -14.05 2.46
C ALA A 24 -5.83 -12.69 2.95
N SER A 25 -4.75 -12.74 3.72
CA SER A 25 -4.09 -11.53 4.22
C SER A 25 -3.37 -10.74 3.12
N VAL A 26 -3.07 -11.37 1.98
CA VAL A 26 -2.48 -10.71 0.81
C VAL A 26 -3.31 -11.05 -0.43
N ILE A 27 -3.70 -10.01 -1.17
CA ILE A 27 -4.32 -10.13 -2.50
C ILE A 27 -3.38 -9.51 -3.53
N GLY A 28 -3.04 -10.28 -4.57
CA GLY A 28 -2.33 -9.78 -5.73
C GLY A 28 -3.30 -9.20 -6.76
N LEU A 29 -3.00 -8.02 -7.30
CA LEU A 29 -3.67 -7.49 -8.49
C LEU A 29 -2.68 -7.50 -9.66
N PHE A 30 -2.97 -8.33 -10.65
CA PHE A 30 -2.18 -8.46 -11.86
C PHE A 30 -2.95 -7.94 -13.07
N GLY A 31 -2.25 -7.33 -14.02
CA GLY A 31 -2.88 -6.86 -15.25
C GLY A 31 -1.97 -5.93 -16.04
N ALA A 32 -2.36 -5.66 -17.29
CA ALA A 32 -1.61 -4.78 -18.18
C ALA A 32 -1.50 -3.35 -17.62
N SER A 33 -0.51 -2.58 -18.10
CA SER A 33 -0.45 -1.14 -17.81
C SER A 33 -1.74 -0.47 -18.31
N GLY A 34 -2.30 0.43 -17.51
CA GLY A 34 -3.55 1.11 -17.85
C GLY A 34 -4.84 0.32 -17.55
N SER A 35 -4.78 -0.93 -17.04
CA SER A 35 -5.99 -1.71 -16.70
C SER A 35 -6.77 -1.19 -15.48
N GLY A 36 -6.27 -0.14 -14.81
CA GLY A 36 -6.98 0.51 -13.70
C GLY A 36 -6.56 0.08 -12.30
N LYS A 37 -5.50 -0.71 -12.15
CA LYS A 37 -4.99 -1.19 -10.84
C LYS A 37 -4.78 -0.06 -9.83
N THR A 38 -4.05 0.99 -10.23
CA THR A 38 -3.84 2.19 -9.41
C THR A 38 -5.15 2.84 -8.99
N SER A 39 -6.13 2.90 -9.91
CA SER A 39 -7.44 3.51 -9.62
C SER A 39 -8.25 2.71 -8.62
N ILE A 40 -8.15 1.39 -8.65
CA ILE A 40 -8.72 0.50 -7.63
C ILE A 40 -8.09 0.78 -6.27
N LEU A 41 -6.75 0.85 -6.19
CA LEU A 41 -6.06 1.20 -4.93
C LEU A 41 -6.48 2.58 -4.42
N HIS A 42 -6.58 3.58 -5.31
CA HIS A 42 -7.03 4.92 -4.92
C HIS A 42 -8.47 4.95 -4.40
N ALA A 43 -9.37 4.15 -4.97
CA ALA A 43 -10.73 4.03 -4.46
C ALA A 43 -10.77 3.38 -3.07
N ILE A 44 -10.01 2.32 -2.87
CA ILE A 44 -9.89 1.64 -1.57
C ILE A 44 -9.26 2.58 -0.54
N ALA A 45 -8.27 3.38 -0.92
CA ALA A 45 -7.68 4.39 -0.05
C ALA A 45 -8.63 5.56 0.26
N GLY A 46 -9.70 5.75 -0.53
CA GLY A 46 -10.62 6.89 -0.39
C GLY A 46 -10.15 8.17 -1.08
N LEU A 47 -9.18 8.05 -2.01
CA LEU A 47 -8.73 9.16 -2.85
C LEU A 47 -9.70 9.40 -4.02
N ASN A 48 -10.32 8.31 -4.53
CA ASN A 48 -11.38 8.35 -5.51
C ASN A 48 -12.66 7.78 -4.89
N THR A 49 -13.80 8.40 -5.17
CA THR A 49 -15.08 7.90 -4.69
C THR A 49 -15.72 7.01 -5.76
N PRO A 50 -16.02 5.72 -5.46
CA PRO A 50 -16.78 4.88 -6.37
C PRO A 50 -18.16 5.47 -6.66
N ARG A 51 -18.70 5.18 -7.84
CA ARG A 51 -20.06 5.54 -8.21
C ARG A 51 -21.11 4.75 -7.42
N SER A 52 -20.83 3.45 -7.25
CA SER A 52 -21.72 2.53 -6.52
C SER A 52 -20.92 1.34 -6.00
N GLY A 53 -21.52 0.57 -5.09
CA GLY A 53 -20.98 -0.67 -4.59
C GLY A 53 -20.56 -0.63 -3.12
N LEU A 54 -19.62 -1.51 -2.77
CA LEU A 54 -19.16 -1.77 -1.40
C LEU A 54 -17.64 -1.86 -1.34
N ILE A 55 -17.04 -1.24 -0.34
CA ILE A 55 -15.67 -1.48 0.12
C ILE A 55 -15.72 -1.77 1.61
N LYS A 56 -15.42 -3.01 1.99
CA LYS A 56 -15.35 -3.44 3.38
C LYS A 56 -13.99 -4.09 3.64
N ILE A 57 -13.31 -3.62 4.66
CA ILE A 57 -12.00 -4.13 5.10
C ILE A 57 -12.15 -4.61 6.53
N GLN A 58 -11.84 -5.87 6.76
CA GLN A 58 -12.13 -6.55 8.02
C GLN A 58 -13.62 -6.35 8.38
N ASP A 59 -13.93 -5.86 9.57
CA ASP A 59 -15.30 -5.63 9.99
C ASP A 59 -15.80 -4.19 9.74
N GLN A 60 -14.99 -3.36 9.05
CA GLN A 60 -15.31 -1.95 8.81
C GLN A 60 -15.77 -1.71 7.37
N THR A 61 -16.96 -1.18 7.20
CA THR A 61 -17.45 -0.66 5.92
C THR A 61 -16.83 0.71 5.67
N TRP A 62 -16.02 0.84 4.61
CA TRP A 62 -15.38 2.10 4.24
C TRP A 62 -16.16 2.87 3.18
N PHE A 63 -16.86 2.13 2.31
CA PHE A 63 -17.77 2.70 1.33
C PHE A 63 -18.95 1.75 1.14
N ASP A 64 -20.17 2.31 1.11
CA ASP A 64 -21.40 1.62 0.74
C ASP A 64 -22.37 2.63 0.14
N SER A 65 -22.65 2.49 -1.16
CA SER A 65 -23.55 3.40 -1.87
C SER A 65 -25.00 3.30 -1.40
N ASN A 66 -25.44 2.11 -0.95
CA ASN A 66 -26.81 1.87 -0.50
C ASN A 66 -27.05 2.47 0.89
N GLN A 67 -26.05 2.35 1.77
CA GLN A 67 -26.12 2.91 3.12
C GLN A 67 -25.62 4.36 3.20
N LYS A 68 -25.18 4.94 2.08
CA LYS A 68 -24.58 6.29 2.01
C LYS A 68 -23.37 6.46 2.93
N ILE A 69 -22.57 5.39 3.09
CA ILE A 69 -21.34 5.40 3.85
C ILE A 69 -20.18 5.76 2.91
N ASN A 70 -19.38 6.76 3.29
CA ASN A 70 -18.11 7.07 2.65
C ASN A 70 -17.11 7.58 3.71
N VAL A 71 -16.30 6.67 4.21
CA VAL A 71 -15.29 6.98 5.22
C VAL A 71 -14.16 7.77 4.57
N SER A 72 -13.82 8.92 5.17
CA SER A 72 -12.73 9.77 4.65
C SER A 72 -11.38 9.05 4.69
N THR A 73 -10.47 9.40 3.78
CA THR A 73 -9.12 8.81 3.65
C THR A 73 -8.37 8.75 4.98
N GLN A 74 -8.43 9.84 5.76
CA GLN A 74 -7.73 9.94 7.06
C GLN A 74 -8.23 8.90 8.07
N LYS A 75 -9.53 8.54 8.02
CA LYS A 75 -10.14 7.57 8.93
C LYS A 75 -9.99 6.12 8.49
N ARG A 76 -9.61 5.87 7.23
CA ARG A 76 -9.34 4.50 6.73
C ARG A 76 -8.04 3.93 7.27
N HIS A 77 -7.10 4.77 7.70
CA HIS A 77 -5.81 4.39 8.26
C HIS A 77 -5.02 3.46 7.32
N VAL A 78 -4.86 3.87 6.08
CA VAL A 78 -4.21 3.10 5.01
C VAL A 78 -2.76 3.52 4.84
N GLY A 79 -1.87 2.56 4.71
CA GLY A 79 -0.51 2.79 4.18
C GLY A 79 -0.53 2.62 2.67
N LEU A 80 -0.35 3.70 1.92
CA LEU A 80 -0.32 3.66 0.46
C LEU A 80 1.09 3.98 -0.05
N VAL A 81 1.64 3.07 -0.83
CA VAL A 81 2.88 3.24 -1.58
C VAL A 81 2.52 3.44 -3.03
N PHE A 82 2.83 4.62 -3.56
CA PHE A 82 2.62 4.98 -4.96
C PHE A 82 3.77 4.49 -5.84
N GLN A 83 3.51 4.23 -7.09
CA GLN A 83 4.53 3.82 -8.07
C GLN A 83 5.67 4.86 -8.18
N ASP A 84 5.38 6.14 -8.08
CA ASP A 84 6.35 7.25 -8.12
C ASP A 84 6.83 7.70 -6.73
N ALA A 85 6.64 6.87 -5.70
CA ALA A 85 7.02 7.07 -4.29
C ALA A 85 6.34 8.25 -3.57
N GLN A 86 6.01 9.35 -4.23
CA GLN A 86 5.31 10.53 -3.68
C GLN A 86 5.83 11.00 -2.30
N LEU A 87 7.14 11.24 -2.19
CA LEU A 87 7.74 11.77 -0.96
C LEU A 87 7.42 13.25 -0.79
N PHE A 88 7.37 13.71 0.46
CA PHE A 88 7.28 15.13 0.77
C PHE A 88 8.60 15.84 0.36
N PRO A 89 8.61 16.67 -0.70
CA PRO A 89 9.85 17.19 -1.27
C PRO A 89 10.59 18.16 -0.36
N HIS A 90 9.88 18.76 0.60
CA HIS A 90 10.41 19.74 1.58
C HIS A 90 10.83 19.08 2.91
N LYS A 91 10.86 17.74 2.98
CA LYS A 91 11.23 16.97 4.17
C LYS A 91 12.40 16.06 3.87
N THR A 92 13.32 15.92 4.83
CA THR A 92 14.39 14.92 4.75
C THR A 92 13.82 13.50 4.76
N VAL A 93 14.65 12.50 4.44
CA VAL A 93 14.29 11.07 4.54
C VAL A 93 13.76 10.75 5.95
N LYS A 94 14.50 11.14 7.00
CA LYS A 94 14.06 10.94 8.39
C LYS A 94 12.69 11.56 8.66
N GLN A 95 12.46 12.77 8.18
CA GLN A 95 11.18 13.46 8.37
C GLN A 95 10.04 12.83 7.57
N ASN A 96 10.31 12.27 6.38
CA ASN A 96 9.35 11.50 5.62
C ASN A 96 8.95 10.21 6.37
N LEU A 97 9.94 9.45 6.82
CA LEU A 97 9.73 8.19 7.55
C LEU A 97 8.87 8.40 8.81
N LEU A 98 9.24 9.37 9.62
CA LEU A 98 8.60 9.62 10.92
C LEU A 98 7.31 10.44 10.83
N PHE A 99 6.85 10.82 9.64
CA PHE A 99 5.70 11.72 9.47
C PHE A 99 4.41 11.18 10.09
N GLY A 100 4.09 9.91 9.82
CA GLY A 100 2.91 9.24 10.37
C GLY A 100 3.11 8.79 11.82
N LEU A 101 4.30 8.31 12.14
CA LEU A 101 4.64 7.76 13.44
C LEU A 101 4.40 8.72 14.62
N LYS A 102 4.59 10.03 14.40
CA LYS A 102 4.37 11.08 15.42
C LYS A 102 2.92 11.18 15.91
N ARG A 103 1.96 10.61 15.18
CA ARG A 103 0.54 10.64 15.52
C ARG A 103 0.08 9.40 16.27
N LEU A 104 0.96 8.40 16.40
CA LEU A 104 0.66 7.11 17.02
C LEU A 104 1.22 7.08 18.45
N SER A 105 0.41 6.58 19.38
CA SER A 105 0.91 6.15 20.69
C SER A 105 1.87 4.97 20.53
N GLN A 106 2.69 4.68 21.52
CA GLN A 106 3.64 3.58 21.46
C GLN A 106 2.93 2.21 21.28
N GLN A 107 1.75 2.04 21.86
CA GLN A 107 0.96 0.81 21.77
C GLN A 107 0.36 0.56 20.38
N GLU A 108 0.18 1.62 19.58
CA GLU A 108 -0.34 1.51 18.21
C GLU A 108 0.76 1.21 17.17
N ARG A 109 2.03 1.19 17.58
CA ARG A 109 3.16 0.98 16.67
C ARG A 109 3.39 -0.51 16.45
N HIS A 110 3.32 -0.94 15.21
CA HIS A 110 3.66 -2.30 14.80
C HIS A 110 5.17 -2.48 14.61
N PHE A 111 5.89 -1.40 14.32
CA PHE A 111 7.32 -1.42 14.00
C PHE A 111 8.06 -0.32 14.72
N GLU A 112 9.26 -0.63 15.20
CA GLU A 112 10.22 0.36 15.64
C GLU A 112 10.89 1.03 14.44
N ALA A 113 11.15 2.35 14.56
CA ALA A 113 11.69 3.12 13.45
C ALA A 113 13.08 2.63 13.02
N ASP A 114 13.95 2.31 13.99
CA ASP A 114 15.31 1.85 13.73
C ASP A 114 15.32 0.52 12.98
N TYR A 115 14.43 -0.40 13.32
CA TYR A 115 14.27 -1.66 12.61
C TYR A 115 13.90 -1.46 11.12
N ILE A 116 12.94 -0.58 10.83
CA ILE A 116 12.54 -0.29 9.44
C ILE A 116 13.64 0.44 8.67
N ILE A 117 14.37 1.34 9.34
CA ILE A 117 15.50 2.06 8.74
C ILE A 117 16.60 1.10 8.34
N GLU A 118 16.99 0.18 9.22
CA GLU A 118 17.99 -0.85 8.98
C GLU A 118 17.56 -1.81 7.87
N LEU A 119 16.35 -2.38 7.97
CA LEU A 119 15.78 -3.28 6.98
C LEU A 119 15.81 -2.71 5.56
N LEU A 120 15.46 -1.42 5.44
CA LEU A 120 15.40 -0.73 4.15
C LEU A 120 16.74 -0.07 3.76
N LYS A 121 17.80 -0.26 4.56
CA LYS A 121 19.16 0.27 4.33
C LYS A 121 19.15 1.80 4.10
N LEU A 122 18.49 2.53 5.00
CA LEU A 122 18.25 3.97 4.87
C LEU A 122 19.12 4.83 5.80
N GLU A 123 19.97 4.24 6.65
CA GLU A 123 20.74 4.93 7.70
C GLU A 123 21.57 6.09 7.13
N HIS A 124 22.28 5.82 6.02
CA HIS A 124 23.16 6.79 5.37
C HIS A 124 22.41 7.87 4.57
N LEU A 125 21.07 7.74 4.45
CA LEU A 125 20.22 8.64 3.68
C LEU A 125 19.38 9.58 4.55
N LEU A 126 19.32 9.38 5.87
CA LEU A 126 18.35 10.01 6.77
C LEU A 126 18.33 11.55 6.68
N GLN A 127 19.45 12.18 6.41
CA GLN A 127 19.57 13.64 6.30
C GLN A 127 19.39 14.16 4.87
N ARG A 128 19.29 13.28 3.87
CA ARG A 128 19.12 13.70 2.48
C ARG A 128 17.70 14.17 2.19
N MET A 129 17.59 15.06 1.21
CA MET A 129 16.33 15.50 0.63
C MET A 129 15.93 14.57 -0.53
N PRO A 130 14.61 14.39 -0.81
CA PRO A 130 14.13 13.49 -1.86
C PRO A 130 14.71 13.72 -3.26
N ASN A 131 15.04 14.97 -3.60
CA ASN A 131 15.64 15.29 -4.90
C ASN A 131 17.09 14.77 -5.07
N LYS A 132 17.73 14.33 -3.97
CA LYS A 132 19.07 13.73 -3.96
C LYS A 132 19.06 12.20 -3.87
N LEU A 133 17.89 11.57 -4.07
CA LEU A 133 17.71 10.13 -3.99
C LEU A 133 17.50 9.53 -5.38
N SER A 134 18.05 8.33 -5.59
CA SER A 134 17.70 7.47 -6.72
C SER A 134 16.23 7.01 -6.66
N GLY A 135 15.71 6.46 -7.76
CA GLY A 135 14.35 5.91 -7.81
C GLY A 135 14.12 4.82 -6.74
N GLY A 136 15.05 3.88 -6.63
CA GLY A 136 14.97 2.80 -5.63
C GLY A 136 15.07 3.31 -4.20
N GLU A 137 15.92 4.30 -3.92
CA GLU A 137 16.00 4.94 -2.59
C GLU A 137 14.68 5.63 -2.22
N LYS A 138 14.08 6.37 -3.18
CA LYS A 138 12.75 7.00 -2.96
C LYS A 138 11.69 5.97 -2.64
N GLN A 139 11.69 4.85 -3.35
CA GLN A 139 10.71 3.78 -3.17
C GLN A 139 10.86 3.13 -1.79
N ARG A 140 12.09 2.84 -1.34
CA ARG A 140 12.34 2.34 0.02
C ARG A 140 11.89 3.31 1.10
N VAL A 141 12.12 4.62 0.92
CA VAL A 141 11.64 5.65 1.87
C VAL A 141 10.11 5.71 1.90
N ALA A 142 9.44 5.61 0.76
CA ALA A 142 7.97 5.60 0.69
C ALA A 142 7.39 4.37 1.40
N LEU A 143 8.00 3.20 1.19
CA LEU A 143 7.64 1.97 1.87
C LEU A 143 7.82 2.08 3.40
N GLY A 144 8.98 2.56 3.85
CA GLY A 144 9.24 2.78 5.27
C GLY A 144 8.24 3.75 5.91
N ARG A 145 7.89 4.82 5.21
CA ARG A 145 6.87 5.76 5.67
C ARG A 145 5.49 5.11 5.84
N ALA A 146 5.10 4.26 4.87
CA ALA A 146 3.82 3.56 4.90
C ALA A 146 3.76 2.55 6.06
N LEU A 147 4.83 1.79 6.28
CA LEU A 147 4.94 0.80 7.36
C LEU A 147 4.94 1.46 8.74
N LEU A 148 5.74 2.51 8.93
CA LEU A 148 5.83 3.22 10.21
C LEU A 148 4.55 3.96 10.60
N TYR A 149 3.61 4.14 9.67
CA TYR A 149 2.28 4.62 9.99
C TYR A 149 1.41 3.55 10.68
N SER A 150 1.87 2.29 10.77
CA SER A 150 1.16 1.14 11.37
C SER A 150 -0.27 0.99 10.83
N PRO A 151 -0.43 0.84 9.51
CA PRO A 151 -1.73 0.92 8.86
C PRO A 151 -2.60 -0.32 9.13
N LYS A 152 -3.93 -0.15 9.00
CA LYS A 152 -4.90 -1.25 9.00
C LYS A 152 -4.91 -2.04 7.69
N LEU A 153 -4.45 -1.44 6.60
CA LEU A 153 -4.33 -2.02 5.27
C LEU A 153 -3.13 -1.40 4.55
N LEU A 154 -2.29 -2.23 3.94
CA LEU A 154 -1.23 -1.79 3.02
C LEU A 154 -1.71 -1.89 1.58
N LEU A 155 -1.62 -0.80 0.86
CA LEU A 155 -1.86 -0.72 -0.58
C LEU A 155 -0.53 -0.42 -1.27
N LEU A 156 -0.07 -1.35 -2.10
CA LEU A 156 1.27 -1.35 -2.67
C LEU A 156 1.16 -1.32 -4.21
N ASP A 157 1.40 -0.15 -4.81
CA ASP A 157 1.33 0.04 -6.26
C ASP A 157 2.74 -0.06 -6.86
N GLU A 158 3.05 -1.23 -7.41
CA GLU A 158 4.36 -1.58 -7.98
C GLU A 158 5.55 -1.22 -7.06
N PRO A 159 5.52 -1.63 -5.77
CA PRO A 159 6.41 -1.09 -4.75
C PRO A 159 7.88 -1.46 -4.97
N LEU A 160 8.18 -2.44 -5.82
CA LEU A 160 9.52 -2.94 -6.06
C LEU A 160 10.05 -2.65 -7.48
N SER A 161 9.27 -1.96 -8.33
CA SER A 161 9.62 -1.75 -9.74
C SER A 161 10.96 -1.04 -9.98
N ALA A 162 11.38 -0.17 -9.06
CA ALA A 162 12.63 0.59 -9.14
C ALA A 162 13.82 -0.06 -8.41
N LEU A 163 13.68 -1.31 -7.92
CA LEU A 163 14.68 -2.00 -7.12
C LEU A 163 15.40 -3.08 -7.93
N ASP A 164 16.67 -3.32 -7.59
CA ASP A 164 17.43 -4.47 -8.08
C ASP A 164 16.97 -5.78 -7.42
N ALA A 165 17.38 -6.91 -8.00
CA ALA A 165 16.94 -8.24 -7.61
C ALA A 165 17.23 -8.58 -6.14
N ASN A 166 18.39 -8.16 -5.59
CA ASN A 166 18.74 -8.45 -4.21
C ASN A 166 17.84 -7.71 -3.22
N HIS A 167 17.62 -6.41 -3.45
CA HIS A 167 16.72 -5.62 -2.62
C HIS A 167 15.26 -6.09 -2.75
N LYS A 168 14.81 -6.51 -3.96
CA LYS A 168 13.49 -7.10 -4.15
C LYS A 168 13.29 -8.33 -3.26
N ALA A 169 14.24 -9.28 -3.29
CA ALA A 169 14.15 -10.51 -2.51
C ALA A 169 14.09 -10.24 -0.99
N GLU A 170 14.91 -9.31 -0.48
CA GLU A 170 14.88 -8.92 0.94
C GLU A 170 13.52 -8.35 1.35
N ILE A 171 12.95 -7.46 0.53
CA ILE A 171 11.66 -6.83 0.85
C ILE A 171 10.50 -7.82 0.71
N ILE A 172 10.52 -8.73 -0.26
CA ILE A 172 9.51 -9.80 -0.37
C ILE A 172 9.55 -10.68 0.88
N THR A 173 10.74 -11.10 1.32
CA THR A 173 10.89 -11.86 2.57
C THR A 173 10.33 -11.10 3.78
N PHE A 174 10.53 -9.79 3.82
CA PHE A 174 9.93 -8.96 4.86
C PHE A 174 8.40 -8.92 4.76
N PHE A 175 7.81 -8.78 3.57
CA PHE A 175 6.36 -8.83 3.41
C PHE A 175 5.76 -10.17 3.83
N GLN A 176 6.48 -11.28 3.61
CA GLN A 176 6.09 -12.60 4.12
C GLN A 176 6.02 -12.59 5.66
N LYS A 177 7.02 -12.02 6.35
CA LYS A 177 6.98 -11.84 7.80
C LYS A 177 5.83 -10.94 8.27
N VAL A 178 5.58 -9.81 7.59
CA VAL A 178 4.44 -8.93 7.91
C VAL A 178 3.11 -9.69 7.80
N LYS A 179 2.96 -10.52 6.77
CA LYS A 179 1.79 -11.37 6.57
C LYS A 179 1.59 -12.36 7.71
N GLU A 180 2.66 -13.04 8.15
CA GLU A 180 2.59 -14.14 9.10
C GLU A 180 2.50 -13.66 10.56
N GLU A 181 3.33 -12.68 10.93
CA GLU A 181 3.51 -12.26 12.31
C GLU A 181 2.58 -11.11 12.69
N ILE A 182 2.46 -10.08 11.84
CA ILE A 182 1.73 -8.85 12.16
C ILE A 182 0.30 -8.87 11.63
N LYS A 183 0.07 -9.67 10.57
CA LYS A 183 -1.25 -9.90 9.96
C LYS A 183 -1.93 -8.62 9.43
N ILE A 184 -1.14 -7.63 8.99
CA ILE A 184 -1.67 -6.49 8.27
C ILE A 184 -2.12 -6.96 6.88
N PRO A 185 -3.38 -6.81 6.50
CA PRO A 185 -3.82 -7.15 5.16
C PRO A 185 -3.15 -6.27 4.12
N MET A 186 -2.83 -6.85 2.95
CA MET A 186 -2.13 -6.18 1.87
C MET A 186 -2.84 -6.39 0.54
N ILE A 187 -2.91 -5.33 -0.26
CA ILE A 187 -3.24 -5.43 -1.69
C ILE A 187 -1.97 -5.05 -2.46
N TYR A 188 -1.42 -6.02 -3.17
CA TYR A 188 -0.15 -5.91 -3.86
C TYR A 188 -0.36 -5.87 -5.36
N VAL A 189 -0.03 -4.75 -5.99
CA VAL A 189 -0.07 -4.57 -7.44
C VAL A 189 1.33 -4.79 -8.00
N SER A 190 1.46 -5.65 -8.99
CA SER A 190 2.68 -5.80 -9.79
C SER A 190 2.34 -6.25 -11.21
N HIS A 191 3.20 -5.88 -12.16
CA HIS A 191 3.22 -6.47 -13.49
C HIS A 191 4.13 -7.71 -13.57
N ASP A 192 4.85 -8.03 -12.48
CA ASP A 192 5.63 -9.25 -12.32
C ASP A 192 4.83 -10.27 -11.50
N ILE A 193 4.33 -11.29 -12.20
CA ILE A 193 3.55 -12.38 -11.58
C ILE A 193 4.36 -13.18 -10.55
N GLN A 194 5.70 -13.20 -10.68
CA GLN A 194 6.56 -13.93 -9.77
C GLN A 194 6.66 -13.24 -8.40
N GLU A 195 6.64 -11.91 -8.38
CA GLU A 195 6.55 -11.15 -7.13
C GLU A 195 5.25 -11.48 -6.37
N ILE A 196 4.11 -11.49 -7.09
CA ILE A 196 2.81 -11.81 -6.48
C ILE A 196 2.80 -13.24 -5.93
N LYS A 197 3.25 -14.22 -6.72
CA LYS A 197 3.24 -15.65 -6.32
C LYS A 197 4.11 -15.96 -5.11
N GLN A 198 5.14 -15.16 -4.84
CA GLN A 198 5.94 -15.30 -3.63
C GLN A 198 5.20 -14.83 -2.36
N LEU A 199 4.19 -13.98 -2.51
CA LEU A 199 3.43 -13.42 -1.39
C LEU A 199 2.09 -14.11 -1.17
N THR A 200 1.42 -14.52 -2.27
CA THR A 200 0.07 -15.08 -2.21
C THR A 200 -0.29 -15.90 -3.43
N GLU A 201 -1.17 -16.89 -3.22
CA GLU A 201 -1.85 -17.60 -4.32
C GLU A 201 -3.15 -16.90 -4.74
N THR A 202 -3.67 -16.00 -3.89
CA THR A 202 -4.89 -15.25 -4.16
C THR A 202 -4.60 -14.06 -5.07
N MET A 203 -5.00 -14.18 -6.33
CA MET A 203 -4.70 -13.17 -7.34
C MET A 203 -5.95 -12.84 -8.16
N TRP A 204 -6.15 -11.55 -8.41
CA TRP A 204 -7.13 -11.02 -9.36
C TRP A 204 -6.42 -10.52 -10.62
N ILE A 205 -6.95 -10.89 -11.78
CA ILE A 205 -6.46 -10.47 -13.10
C ILE A 205 -7.43 -9.45 -13.65
N LEU A 206 -6.91 -8.30 -14.09
CA LEU A 206 -7.63 -7.15 -14.63
C LEU A 206 -7.38 -6.96 -16.11
#